data_a69c9887d150a50a37fe62471a1a5663
#
_entry.id   a69c9887d150a50a37fe62471a1a5663
#
_cell.length_a   1.000
_cell.length_b   1.000
_cell.length_c   1.000
_cell.angle_alpha   90.00
_cell.angle_beta   90.00
_cell.angle_gamma   90.00
#
_symmetry.space_group_name_H-M   'P 1'
#
loop_
_entity.id
_entity.type
_entity.pdbx_description
1 polymer ?
#
loop_
_entity_poly.entity_id
_entity_poly.type
_entity_poly.pdbx_seq_one_letter_code
_entity_poly.pdbx_strand_id
1 'polypeptide(L)'
;LATYVHIADARDVAAIRRNGLVLPKARFRQYEHERYRYGVFAMPVISDFMLTHQWVRELAKRGYRSSVGVYFHLPDDEPVWAGLFNAEKAKATAASAASRLREERLLGYEVIVPRSISASEIRTVRELPRVGWRFFPGAKGNAPRCLCKYCVGGEINSRRMRDRLDPAGTYA
;
A
#
# COMPACT_ATOMS: atom_id res chain seq x y z
N LEU A 1 -10.09 -10.17 12.16
CA LEU A 1 -9.32 -10.34 10.91
C LEU A 1 -9.06 -8.99 10.28
N ALA A 2 -7.80 -8.61 10.14
CA ALA A 2 -7.40 -7.40 9.46
C ALA A 2 -7.28 -7.62 7.94
N THR A 3 -7.82 -6.70 7.15
CA THR A 3 -7.71 -6.75 5.69
C THR A 3 -6.48 -5.99 5.24
N TYR A 4 -5.73 -6.60 4.33
CA TYR A 4 -4.51 -6.03 3.75
C TYR A 4 -4.58 -6.02 2.23
N VAL A 5 -3.81 -5.13 1.61
CA VAL A 5 -3.63 -5.05 0.17
C VAL A 5 -2.15 -5.00 -0.20
N HIS A 6 -1.74 -5.91 -1.08
CA HIS A 6 -0.46 -5.83 -1.79
C HIS A 6 -0.70 -5.21 -3.17
N ILE A 7 0.13 -4.27 -3.57
CA ILE A 7 0.03 -3.63 -4.89
C ILE A 7 0.99 -4.35 -5.83
N ALA A 8 0.43 -4.94 -6.88
CA ALA A 8 1.17 -5.71 -7.88
C ALA A 8 1.01 -5.11 -9.30
N ASP A 9 1.88 -5.49 -10.21
CA ASP A 9 1.67 -5.23 -11.65
C ASP A 9 0.61 -6.17 -12.20
N ALA A 10 -0.24 -5.68 -13.08
CA ALA A 10 -1.30 -6.49 -13.70
C ALA A 10 -0.76 -7.71 -14.46
N ARG A 11 0.49 -7.66 -14.94
CA ARG A 11 1.17 -8.80 -15.61
C ARG A 11 1.34 -10.00 -14.70
N ASP A 12 1.41 -9.79 -13.39
CA ASP A 12 1.67 -10.84 -12.40
C ASP A 12 0.39 -11.53 -11.91
N VAL A 13 -0.80 -11.03 -12.28
CA VAL A 13 -2.10 -11.50 -11.76
C VAL A 13 -2.30 -12.99 -11.97
N ALA A 14 -1.96 -13.52 -13.16
CA ALA A 14 -2.13 -14.96 -13.44
C ALA A 14 -1.24 -15.82 -12.53
N ALA A 15 0.00 -15.40 -12.29
CA ALA A 15 0.92 -16.08 -11.38
C ALA A 15 0.45 -15.98 -9.93
N ILE A 16 0.00 -14.81 -9.51
CA ILE A 16 -0.50 -14.55 -8.15
C ILE A 16 -1.74 -15.40 -7.87
N ARG A 17 -2.69 -15.48 -8.79
CA ARG A 17 -3.88 -16.32 -8.62
C ARG A 17 -3.56 -17.80 -8.48
N ARG A 18 -2.52 -18.27 -9.14
CA ARG A 18 -2.09 -19.67 -9.10
C ARG A 18 -1.22 -19.99 -7.88
N ASN A 19 -0.28 -19.14 -7.56
CA ASN A 19 0.79 -19.44 -6.60
C ASN A 19 0.69 -18.64 -5.30
N GLY A 20 -0.17 -17.61 -5.23
CA GLY A 20 -0.18 -16.62 -4.16
C GLY A 20 0.93 -15.58 -4.32
N LEU A 21 1.16 -14.82 -3.25
CA LEU A 21 2.27 -13.88 -3.14
C LEU A 21 3.48 -14.63 -2.54
N VAL A 22 4.38 -15.03 -3.41
CA VAL A 22 5.52 -15.87 -3.06
C VAL A 22 6.72 -15.00 -2.71
N LEU A 23 7.37 -15.30 -1.60
CA LEU A 23 8.63 -14.66 -1.26
C LEU A 23 9.74 -15.10 -2.23
N PRO A 24 10.62 -14.19 -2.65
CA PRO A 24 11.79 -14.58 -3.42
C PRO A 24 12.60 -15.61 -2.61
N LYS A 25 13.01 -16.69 -3.26
CA LYS A 25 13.89 -17.68 -2.63
C LYS A 25 15.16 -16.95 -2.17
N ALA A 26 15.33 -16.87 -0.86
CA ALA A 26 16.42 -16.10 -0.28
C ALA A 26 17.78 -16.70 -0.69
N ARG A 27 18.47 -16.04 -1.61
CA ARG A 27 19.89 -16.31 -1.85
C ARG A 27 20.81 -15.66 -0.80
N PHE A 28 20.26 -14.84 0.09
CA PHE A 28 21.03 -14.04 1.06
C PHE A 28 20.44 -14.18 2.47
N ARG A 29 20.72 -15.30 3.12
CA ARG A 29 20.41 -15.53 4.56
C ARG A 29 21.42 -14.88 5.52
N GLN A 30 22.24 -13.96 5.08
CA GLN A 30 23.42 -13.55 5.85
C GLN A 30 23.20 -12.48 6.93
N TYR A 31 22.05 -11.81 6.99
CA TYR A 31 21.85 -10.72 7.95
C TYR A 31 20.53 -10.88 8.70
N GLU A 32 20.62 -11.26 9.99
CA GLU A 32 19.43 -11.34 10.85
C GLU A 32 18.67 -10.02 10.97
N HIS A 33 19.39 -8.90 10.89
CA HIS A 33 18.83 -7.54 10.95
C HIS A 33 17.95 -7.16 9.75
N GLU A 34 17.96 -7.96 8.69
CA GLU A 34 17.22 -7.67 7.44
C GLU A 34 16.04 -8.60 7.22
N ARG A 35 15.58 -9.35 8.22
CA ARG A 35 14.47 -10.30 8.07
C ARG A 35 13.20 -9.68 7.50
N TYR A 36 12.93 -8.41 7.80
CA TYR A 36 11.77 -7.71 7.24
C TYR A 36 11.89 -7.44 5.73
N ARG A 37 13.09 -7.44 5.15
CA ARG A 37 13.27 -7.22 3.69
C ARG A 37 12.76 -8.38 2.85
N TYR A 38 12.51 -9.54 3.46
CA TYR A 38 12.08 -10.76 2.79
C TYR A 38 10.60 -11.09 3.06
N GLY A 39 9.78 -10.09 3.24
CA GLY A 39 8.36 -10.26 3.44
C GLY A 39 7.51 -9.80 2.26
N VAL A 40 6.22 -10.08 2.34
CA VAL A 40 5.22 -9.50 1.46
C VAL A 40 4.91 -8.10 1.95
N PHE A 41 5.26 -7.09 1.14
CA PHE A 41 4.91 -5.70 1.43
C PHE A 41 3.42 -5.48 1.22
N ALA A 42 2.73 -4.98 2.21
CA ALA A 42 1.30 -4.76 2.16
C ALA A 42 0.88 -3.53 2.96
N MET A 43 -0.30 -3.03 2.68
CA MET A 43 -0.91 -1.93 3.42
C MET A 43 -2.19 -2.40 4.09
N PRO A 44 -2.46 -1.98 5.34
CA PRO A 44 -3.76 -2.18 5.94
C PRO A 44 -4.85 -1.48 5.11
N VAL A 45 -5.97 -2.16 4.91
CA VAL A 45 -7.14 -1.56 4.27
C VAL A 45 -7.95 -0.81 5.32
N ILE A 46 -7.98 0.50 5.21
CA ILE A 46 -8.75 1.40 6.06
C ILE A 46 -9.76 2.18 5.21
N SER A 47 -10.65 2.93 5.84
CA SER A 47 -11.66 3.74 5.13
C SER A 47 -11.05 4.81 4.22
N ASP A 48 -9.82 5.26 4.52
CA ASP A 48 -9.09 6.20 3.67
C ASP A 48 -8.42 5.46 2.51
N PHE A 49 -9.01 5.62 1.33
CA PHE A 49 -8.48 5.01 0.10
C PHE A 49 -7.06 5.46 -0.22
N MET A 50 -6.75 6.73 0.02
CA MET A 50 -5.45 7.31 -0.33
C MET A 50 -4.33 6.75 0.54
N LEU A 51 -4.57 6.64 1.84
CA LEU A 51 -3.60 6.05 2.76
C LEU A 51 -3.42 4.56 2.50
N THR A 52 -4.51 3.83 2.22
CA THR A 52 -4.46 2.41 1.87
C THR A 52 -3.61 2.16 0.62
N HIS A 53 -3.74 3.00 -0.41
CA HIS A 53 -3.11 2.78 -1.71
C HIS A 53 -1.97 3.78 -2.00
N GLN A 54 -1.39 4.34 -0.98
CA GLN A 54 -0.39 5.41 -1.10
C GLN A 54 0.84 5.06 -1.95
N TRP A 55 1.15 3.77 -2.10
CA TRP A 55 2.32 3.29 -2.85
C TRP A 55 2.10 3.14 -4.36
N VAL A 56 0.86 3.20 -4.86
CA VAL A 56 0.55 3.01 -6.29
C VAL A 56 1.41 3.89 -7.20
N ARG A 57 1.56 5.15 -6.86
CA ARG A 57 2.36 6.09 -7.65
C ARG A 57 3.84 5.77 -7.66
N GLU A 58 4.40 5.43 -6.51
CA GLU A 58 5.83 5.14 -6.41
C GLU A 58 6.18 3.85 -7.15
N LEU A 59 5.29 2.88 -7.15
CA LEU A 59 5.44 1.66 -7.94
C LEU A 59 5.27 1.93 -9.44
N ALA A 60 4.38 2.84 -9.85
CA ALA A 60 4.26 3.28 -11.23
C ALA A 60 5.56 3.91 -11.75
N LYS A 61 6.27 4.71 -10.95
CA LYS A 61 7.60 5.23 -11.29
C LYS A 61 8.65 4.13 -11.48
N ARG A 62 8.46 2.99 -10.82
CA ARG A 62 9.32 1.80 -10.96
C ARG A 62 8.96 0.91 -12.14
N GLY A 63 8.07 1.37 -13.02
CA GLY A 63 7.71 0.69 -14.27
C GLY A 63 6.45 -0.15 -14.23
N TYR A 64 5.63 -0.07 -13.19
CA TYR A 64 4.30 -0.68 -13.18
C TYR A 64 3.38 0.06 -14.17
N ARG A 65 2.98 -0.64 -15.24
CA ARG A 65 2.11 -0.03 -16.27
C ARG A 65 0.66 0.01 -15.84
N SER A 66 0.21 -1.02 -15.15
CA SER A 66 -1.13 -1.13 -14.55
C SER A 66 -0.99 -1.75 -13.19
N SER A 67 -1.54 -1.11 -12.17
CA SER A 67 -1.50 -1.61 -10.81
C SER A 67 -2.79 -2.32 -10.45
N VAL A 68 -2.65 -3.44 -9.77
CA VAL A 68 -3.75 -4.18 -9.17
C VAL A 68 -3.56 -4.26 -7.66
N GLY A 69 -4.64 -4.23 -6.92
CA GLY A 69 -4.65 -4.53 -5.50
C GLY A 69 -4.99 -5.99 -5.28
N VAL A 70 -4.11 -6.71 -4.60
CA VAL A 70 -4.31 -8.08 -4.16
C VAL A 70 -4.72 -8.04 -2.70
N TYR A 71 -5.99 -8.34 -2.41
CA TYR A 71 -6.57 -8.21 -1.08
C TYR A 71 -6.63 -9.56 -0.39
N PHE A 72 -6.18 -9.61 0.84
CA PHE A 72 -6.19 -10.82 1.68
C PHE A 72 -6.45 -10.47 3.15
N HIS A 73 -6.75 -11.49 3.96
CA HIS A 73 -6.95 -11.33 5.39
C HIS A 73 -5.77 -11.88 6.16
N LEU A 74 -5.43 -11.20 7.25
CA LEU A 74 -4.51 -11.71 8.25
C LEU A 74 -5.25 -11.88 9.59
N PRO A 75 -4.93 -12.89 10.40
CA PRO A 75 -5.30 -12.93 11.80
C PRO A 75 -4.91 -11.63 12.51
N ASP A 76 -5.67 -11.20 13.48
CA ASP A 76 -5.41 -9.94 14.19
C ASP A 76 -4.08 -9.97 14.96
N ASP A 77 -3.67 -11.14 15.41
CA ASP A 77 -2.43 -11.43 16.13
C ASP A 77 -1.27 -11.84 15.20
N GLU A 78 -1.48 -11.91 13.88
CA GLU A 78 -0.42 -12.24 12.92
C GLU A 78 0.79 -11.31 13.10
N PRO A 79 1.99 -11.86 13.34
CA PRO A 79 3.19 -11.05 13.50
C PRO A 79 3.61 -10.41 12.17
N VAL A 80 3.81 -9.10 12.20
CA VAL A 80 4.25 -8.31 11.06
C VAL A 80 5.36 -7.36 11.48
N TRP A 81 6.06 -6.80 10.49
CA TRP A 81 6.94 -5.67 10.68
C TRP A 81 6.28 -4.41 10.14
N ALA A 82 6.26 -3.34 10.91
CA ALA A 82 5.58 -2.10 10.51
C ALA A 82 6.41 -0.87 10.84
N GLY A 83 6.36 0.13 9.98
CA GLY A 83 7.06 1.40 10.17
C GLY A 83 7.05 2.27 8.92
N LEU A 84 7.74 3.40 8.99
CA LEU A 84 7.89 4.29 7.84
C LEU A 84 8.93 3.76 6.85
N PHE A 85 8.80 4.09 5.60
CA PHE A 85 9.79 3.87 4.56
C PHE A 85 11.16 4.34 4.98
N ASN A 86 12.21 4.10 4.79
CA ASN A 86 13.54 4.58 5.25
C ASN A 86 13.76 4.60 6.78
N ALA A 87 12.87 4.00 7.56
CA ALA A 87 13.06 3.87 9.00
C ALA A 87 13.11 2.38 9.39
N GLU A 88 13.66 2.12 10.55
CA GLU A 88 13.64 0.79 11.14
C GLU A 88 12.19 0.34 11.36
N LYS A 89 11.90 -0.93 11.05
CA LYS A 89 10.57 -1.50 11.25
C LYS A 89 10.49 -2.15 12.63
N ALA A 90 9.43 -1.87 13.34
CA ALA A 90 9.12 -2.51 14.61
C ALA A 90 8.27 -3.76 14.40
N LYS A 91 8.43 -4.75 15.28
CA LYS A 91 7.49 -5.87 15.37
C LYS A 91 6.14 -5.37 15.86
N ALA A 92 5.07 -5.84 15.23
CA ALA A 92 3.70 -5.49 15.54
C ALA A 92 2.77 -6.68 15.24
N THR A 93 1.52 -6.58 15.63
CA THR A 93 0.48 -7.48 15.13
C THR A 93 -0.24 -6.82 13.94
N ALA A 94 -0.90 -7.62 13.11
CA ALA A 94 -1.66 -7.10 11.98
C ALA A 94 -2.74 -6.09 12.44
N ALA A 95 -3.44 -6.37 13.54
CA ALA A 95 -4.44 -5.44 14.08
C ALA A 95 -3.81 -4.13 14.55
N SER A 96 -2.70 -4.18 15.29
CA SER A 96 -2.04 -2.97 15.81
C SER A 96 -1.43 -2.12 14.70
N ALA A 97 -0.86 -2.74 13.67
CA ALA A 97 -0.36 -2.02 12.50
C ALA A 97 -1.49 -1.31 11.73
N ALA A 98 -2.66 -1.94 11.62
CA ALA A 98 -3.83 -1.32 10.98
C ALA A 98 -4.40 -0.16 11.80
N SER A 99 -4.48 -0.31 13.13
CA SER A 99 -4.92 0.77 14.04
C SER A 99 -3.99 1.97 13.96
N ARG A 100 -2.69 1.72 13.99
CA ARG A 100 -1.69 2.76 13.89
C ARG A 100 -1.81 3.58 12.60
N LEU A 101 -1.98 2.95 11.45
CA LEU A 101 -2.20 3.66 10.18
C LEU A 101 -3.47 4.53 10.23
N ARG A 102 -4.54 4.01 10.84
CA ARG A 102 -5.83 4.71 10.95
C ARG A 102 -5.74 5.94 11.84
N GLU A 103 -5.07 5.82 12.98
CA GLU A 103 -4.98 6.85 14.01
C GLU A 103 -3.97 7.94 13.65
N GLU A 104 -2.76 7.54 13.26
CA GLU A 104 -1.66 8.45 12.97
C GLU A 104 -1.65 8.96 11.53
N ARG A 105 -2.44 8.35 10.62
CA ARG A 105 -2.56 8.73 9.19
C ARG A 105 -1.20 8.86 8.47
N LEU A 106 -0.33 7.90 8.69
CA LEU A 106 1.07 7.93 8.30
C LEU A 106 1.25 7.82 6.78
N LEU A 107 1.91 8.82 6.18
CA LEU A 107 2.43 8.74 4.82
C LEU A 107 3.80 8.03 4.83
N GLY A 108 4.02 7.17 3.83
CA GLY A 108 5.23 6.34 3.76
C GLY A 108 5.20 5.14 4.70
N TYR A 109 4.04 4.80 5.25
CA TYR A 109 3.88 3.62 6.08
C TYR A 109 3.99 2.35 5.25
N GLU A 110 4.62 1.33 5.82
CA GLU A 110 4.77 0.00 5.23
C GLU A 110 4.52 -1.05 6.28
N VAL A 111 3.83 -2.10 5.88
CA VAL A 111 3.72 -3.33 6.65
C VAL A 111 4.32 -4.48 5.84
N ILE A 112 5.07 -5.33 6.50
CA ILE A 112 5.76 -6.45 5.88
C ILE A 112 5.35 -7.72 6.60
N VAL A 113 4.68 -8.60 5.87
CA VAL A 113 4.28 -9.93 6.36
C VAL A 113 5.45 -10.87 6.11
N PRO A 114 6.07 -11.46 7.15
CA PRO A 114 7.32 -12.22 7.02
C PRO A 114 7.11 -13.65 6.49
N ARG A 115 6.09 -13.85 5.67
CA ARG A 115 5.78 -15.13 5.00
C ARG A 115 5.12 -14.90 3.65
N SER A 116 5.06 -15.92 2.84
CA SER A 116 4.23 -15.96 1.64
C SER A 116 2.74 -15.92 2.00
N ILE A 117 1.92 -15.37 1.11
CA ILE A 117 0.45 -15.43 1.18
C ILE A 117 0.00 -16.45 0.15
N SER A 118 -0.63 -17.52 0.59
CA SER A 118 -1.12 -18.56 -0.33
C SER A 118 -2.25 -18.05 -1.22
N ALA A 119 -2.46 -18.70 -2.35
CA ALA A 119 -3.55 -18.34 -3.26
C ALA A 119 -4.94 -18.44 -2.59
N SER A 120 -5.11 -19.35 -1.62
CA SER A 120 -6.35 -19.53 -0.86
C SER A 120 -6.63 -18.41 0.15
N GLU A 121 -5.61 -17.66 0.58
CA GLU A 121 -5.77 -16.50 1.46
C GLU A 121 -6.19 -15.25 0.68
N ILE A 122 -5.99 -15.23 -0.64
CA ILE A 122 -6.34 -14.09 -1.49
C ILE A 122 -7.85 -14.05 -1.68
N ARG A 123 -8.47 -12.97 -1.24
CA ARG A 123 -9.92 -12.75 -1.33
C ARG A 123 -10.35 -12.19 -2.68
N THR A 124 -9.58 -11.23 -3.18
CA THR A 124 -9.90 -10.59 -4.45
C THR A 124 -8.68 -9.90 -5.04
N VAL A 125 -8.65 -9.79 -6.36
CA VAL A 125 -7.69 -8.98 -7.11
C VAL A 125 -8.48 -7.97 -7.92
N ARG A 126 -8.21 -6.68 -7.75
CA ARG A 126 -8.93 -5.58 -8.40
C ARG A 126 -7.96 -4.63 -9.07
N GLU A 127 -8.32 -4.13 -10.23
CA GLU A 127 -7.62 -3.02 -10.84
C GLU A 127 -7.67 -1.79 -9.93
N LEU A 128 -6.55 -1.12 -9.81
CA LEU A 128 -6.47 0.14 -9.10
C LEU A 128 -6.56 1.30 -10.09
N PRO A 129 -7.29 2.36 -9.76
CA PRO A 129 -7.36 3.53 -10.62
C PRO A 129 -5.97 4.14 -10.79
N ARG A 130 -5.67 4.61 -12.00
CA ARG A 130 -4.49 5.44 -12.25
C ARG A 130 -4.70 6.77 -11.53
N VAL A 131 -4.05 6.92 -10.39
CA VAL A 131 -4.13 8.14 -9.61
C VAL A 131 -2.84 8.93 -9.78
N GLY A 132 -2.98 10.16 -10.25
CA GLY A 132 -1.86 11.08 -10.37
C GLY A 132 -1.74 11.94 -9.11
N TRP A 133 -1.34 11.37 -8.01
CA TRP A 133 -1.07 12.15 -6.80
C TRP A 133 0.43 12.28 -6.52
N ARG A 134 0.77 13.12 -5.56
CA ARG A 134 2.11 13.27 -5.03
C ARG A 134 2.09 13.11 -3.53
N PHE A 135 3.12 12.47 -2.99
CA PHE A 135 3.22 12.20 -1.56
C PHE A 135 3.49 13.43 -0.71
N PHE A 136 4.11 14.44 -1.27
CA PHE A 136 4.55 15.59 -0.50
C PHE A 136 4.15 16.89 -1.20
N PRO A 137 3.80 17.93 -0.41
CA PRO A 137 3.34 19.20 -0.98
C PRO A 137 4.34 19.87 -1.93
N GLY A 138 5.63 19.65 -1.71
CA GLY A 138 6.69 20.18 -2.57
C GLY A 138 6.91 19.46 -3.89
N ALA A 139 6.20 18.34 -4.16
CA ALA A 139 6.36 17.63 -5.42
C ALA A 139 5.92 18.50 -6.60
N LYS A 140 6.82 18.77 -7.54
CA LYS A 140 6.58 19.63 -8.70
C LYS A 140 5.65 18.97 -9.72
N GLY A 141 4.78 19.75 -10.36
CA GLY A 141 3.96 19.38 -11.49
C GLY A 141 3.24 20.58 -12.05
N ASN A 142 2.75 20.46 -13.28
CA ASN A 142 2.18 21.57 -14.04
C ASN A 142 0.67 21.74 -13.82
N ALA A 143 0.02 20.86 -13.03
CA ALA A 143 -1.40 20.98 -12.75
C ALA A 143 -1.67 21.99 -11.63
N PRO A 144 -2.79 22.72 -11.68
CA PRO A 144 -3.22 23.57 -10.58
C PRO A 144 -3.27 22.76 -9.29
N ARG A 145 -2.80 23.35 -8.20
CA ARG A 145 -2.74 22.66 -6.91
C ARG A 145 -4.10 22.70 -6.25
N CYS A 146 -4.70 21.54 -6.07
CA CYS A 146 -5.78 21.39 -5.11
C CYS A 146 -5.20 21.46 -3.70
N LEU A 147 -5.77 22.27 -2.83
CA LEU A 147 -5.33 22.45 -1.45
C LEU A 147 -6.02 21.49 -0.47
N CYS A 148 -6.86 20.57 -0.96
CA CYS A 148 -7.49 19.58 -0.08
C CYS A 148 -6.44 18.70 0.62
N LYS A 149 -6.81 18.14 1.76
CA LYS A 149 -5.93 17.27 2.56
C LYS A 149 -5.34 16.08 1.78
N TYR A 150 -6.04 15.63 0.73
CA TYR A 150 -5.60 14.54 -0.14
C TYR A 150 -4.56 15.02 -1.15
N CYS A 151 -4.73 16.23 -1.67
CA CYS A 151 -3.77 16.80 -2.63
C CYS A 151 -2.55 17.40 -1.94
N VAL A 152 -2.65 17.85 -0.70
CA VAL A 152 -1.51 18.29 0.11
C VAL A 152 -0.64 17.09 0.49
N GLY A 153 -1.26 15.97 0.85
CA GLY A 153 -0.57 14.71 1.09
C GLY A 153 -0.21 13.91 -0.17
N GLY A 154 -0.90 14.19 -1.29
CA GLY A 154 -0.71 13.50 -2.56
C GLY A 154 -1.66 14.06 -3.61
N GLU A 155 -1.18 14.44 -4.76
CA GLU A 155 -1.98 15.07 -5.82
C GLU A 155 -2.85 14.06 -6.58
N ILE A 156 -4.11 14.35 -6.73
CA ILE A 156 -5.08 13.52 -7.46
C ILE A 156 -5.49 14.23 -8.75
N ASN A 157 -5.12 13.68 -9.90
CA ASN A 157 -5.45 14.25 -11.21
C ASN A 157 -6.84 13.84 -11.73
N SER A 158 -7.50 12.88 -11.09
CA SER A 158 -8.82 12.42 -11.50
C SER A 158 -9.93 13.21 -10.80
N ARG A 159 -10.73 13.98 -11.57
CA ARG A 159 -11.91 14.66 -11.06
C ARG A 159 -12.85 13.69 -10.33
N ARG A 160 -13.17 12.56 -10.96
CA ARG A 160 -14.02 11.52 -10.35
C ARG A 160 -13.53 11.05 -8.98
N MET A 161 -12.22 10.95 -8.81
CA MET A 161 -11.62 10.55 -7.53
C MET A 161 -11.73 11.68 -6.50
N ARG A 162 -11.51 12.93 -6.91
CA ARG A 162 -11.68 14.09 -6.02
C ARG A 162 -13.12 14.19 -5.55
N ASP A 163 -14.08 14.13 -6.47
CA ASP A 163 -15.51 14.21 -6.17
C ASP A 163 -15.95 13.11 -5.20
N ARG A 164 -15.33 11.92 -5.28
CA ARG A 164 -15.59 10.81 -4.36
C ARG A 164 -14.97 11.01 -2.98
N LEU A 165 -13.80 11.61 -2.90
CA LEU A 165 -13.05 11.77 -1.65
C LEU A 165 -13.36 13.10 -0.94
N ASP A 166 -13.83 14.08 -1.69
CA ASP A 166 -14.23 15.39 -1.20
C ASP A 166 -15.52 15.83 -1.90
N PRO A 167 -16.64 15.15 -1.65
CA PRO A 167 -17.91 15.44 -2.33
C PRO A 167 -18.47 16.83 -2.00
N ALA A 168 -18.06 17.43 -0.91
CA ALA A 168 -18.47 18.77 -0.52
C ALA A 168 -17.63 19.89 -1.15
N GLY A 169 -16.53 19.56 -1.83
CA GLY A 169 -15.62 20.54 -2.42
C GLY A 169 -14.96 21.47 -1.40
N THR A 170 -14.82 20.99 -0.16
CA THR A 170 -14.36 21.80 0.99
C THR A 170 -12.95 22.35 0.79
N TYR A 171 -12.20 21.78 -0.13
CA TYR A 171 -10.79 22.08 -0.37
C TYR A 171 -10.49 22.40 -1.86
N ALA A 172 -11.51 22.64 -2.65
CA ALA A 172 -11.39 23.04 -4.05
C ALA A 172 -11.10 24.53 -4.24
#